data_29c648e866499019062e131271537654
#
_entry.id   29c648e866499019062e131271537654
#
_cell.length_a   1.000
_cell.length_b   1.000
_cell.length_c   1.000
_cell.angle_alpha   90.00
_cell.angle_beta   90.00
_cell.angle_gamma   90.00
#
_symmetry.space_group_name_H-M   'P 1'
#
loop_
_entity.id
_entity.type
_entity.pdbx_description
1 polymer ?
#
loop_
_entity_poly.entity_id
_entity_poly.type
_entity_poly.pdbx_seq_one_letter_code
_entity_poly.pdbx_strand_id
1 'polypeptide(L)'
;IDEVIEFLHLDHIKEKFPHQISSGEAQRAALARALLSKPDLLLLDEPLSNVDQSFKEEIQVKLKQVLTDLKITTIIVTHDSYEAFYLGSKCGIILDSQLKQYDDPYNVYHFPNSIEVVNFLNRGILIPAKVTGEDSLESEDLGTIKGNFIKHYPKGSDVQLLLQPEDLEHDDKSNLKLEVVDRKFRGTNFIYTLKTSSELLIPVFVHSHHIHQHEVDEKFGIKRPINIDHIVCF
;
A
#
# COMPACT_ATOMS: atom_id res chain seq x y z
N ILE A 1 30.63 9.25 12.36
CA ILE A 1 30.20 8.28 13.39
C ILE A 1 29.08 8.89 14.20
N ASP A 2 29.29 10.09 14.78
CA ASP A 2 28.32 10.72 15.69
C ASP A 2 26.95 10.96 15.02
N GLU A 3 26.91 11.39 13.78
CA GLU A 3 25.68 11.59 13.01
C GLU A 3 24.86 10.29 12.86
N VAL A 4 25.52 9.15 12.61
CA VAL A 4 24.83 7.84 12.50
C VAL A 4 24.30 7.38 13.85
N ILE A 5 25.05 7.63 14.92
CA ILE A 5 24.65 7.30 16.29
C ILE A 5 23.44 8.14 16.71
N GLU A 6 23.45 9.45 16.38
CA GLU A 6 22.39 10.39 16.69
C GLU A 6 21.07 10.01 16.02
N PHE A 7 21.05 9.83 14.68
CA PHE A 7 19.79 9.54 13.98
C PHE A 7 19.23 8.14 14.27
N LEU A 8 20.08 7.19 14.71
CA LEU A 8 19.63 5.88 15.16
C LEU A 8 19.28 5.84 16.65
N HIS A 9 19.34 6.99 17.33
CA HIS A 9 19.05 7.14 18.76
C HIS A 9 19.85 6.16 19.63
N LEU A 10 21.19 6.12 19.43
CA LEU A 10 22.07 5.18 20.11
C LEU A 10 22.94 5.83 21.19
N ASP A 11 22.87 7.15 21.39
CA ASP A 11 23.72 7.88 22.35
C ASP A 11 23.67 7.31 23.76
N HIS A 12 22.48 6.95 24.22
CA HIS A 12 22.24 6.44 25.59
C HIS A 12 22.73 5.01 25.82
N ILE A 13 23.18 4.31 24.77
CA ILE A 13 23.69 2.93 24.88
C ILE A 13 25.17 2.79 24.54
N LYS A 14 25.88 3.87 24.23
CA LYS A 14 27.30 3.84 23.83
C LYS A 14 28.21 3.02 24.73
N GLU A 15 27.94 3.08 26.04
CA GLU A 15 28.75 2.43 27.09
C GLU A 15 28.12 1.11 27.57
N LYS A 16 27.02 0.65 26.93
CA LYS A 16 26.35 -0.59 27.33
C LYS A 16 26.88 -1.79 26.58
N PHE A 17 26.85 -2.94 27.25
CA PHE A 17 27.14 -4.23 26.62
C PHE A 17 25.88 -4.79 25.91
N PRO A 18 26.07 -5.70 24.91
CA PRO A 18 24.95 -6.26 24.14
C PRO A 18 23.80 -6.86 24.97
N HIS A 19 24.13 -7.45 26.14
CA HIS A 19 23.13 -8.04 27.03
C HIS A 19 22.34 -7.00 27.87
N GLN A 20 22.68 -5.72 27.78
CA GLN A 20 22.08 -4.61 28.52
C GLN A 20 21.17 -3.76 27.65
N ILE A 21 21.02 -4.09 26.38
CA ILE A 21 20.24 -3.32 25.40
C ILE A 21 19.04 -4.15 24.92
N SER A 22 17.98 -3.47 24.51
CA SER A 22 16.81 -4.11 23.90
C SER A 22 17.12 -4.68 22.51
N SER A 23 16.22 -5.54 22.02
CA SER A 23 16.34 -6.10 20.65
C SER A 23 16.31 -5.01 19.56
N GLY A 24 15.47 -3.98 19.74
CA GLY A 24 15.41 -2.83 18.82
C GLY A 24 16.68 -1.99 18.84
N GLU A 25 17.26 -1.73 20.03
CA GLU A 25 18.56 -1.05 20.14
C GLU A 25 19.69 -1.87 19.51
N ALA A 26 19.69 -3.19 19.71
CA ALA A 26 20.67 -4.07 19.10
C ALA A 26 20.57 -4.07 17.55
N GLN A 27 19.35 -4.06 17.02
CA GLN A 27 19.10 -3.97 15.57
C GLN A 27 19.60 -2.64 15.01
N ARG A 28 19.29 -1.50 15.66
CA ARG A 28 19.80 -0.18 15.25
C ARG A 28 21.32 -0.09 15.34
N ALA A 29 21.93 -0.68 16.37
CA ALA A 29 23.41 -0.75 16.49
C ALA A 29 24.05 -1.59 15.39
N ALA A 30 23.42 -2.70 14.97
CA ALA A 30 23.86 -3.49 13.84
C ALA A 30 23.77 -2.72 12.52
N LEU A 31 22.67 -1.96 12.31
CA LEU A 31 22.51 -1.07 11.16
C LEU A 31 23.58 0.03 11.15
N ALA A 32 23.84 0.69 12.29
CA ALA A 32 24.92 1.68 12.42
C ALA A 32 26.28 1.10 11.98
N ARG A 33 26.61 -0.08 12.48
CA ARG A 33 27.87 -0.77 12.15
C ARG A 33 27.97 -1.05 10.64
N ALA A 34 26.88 -1.49 10.01
CA ALA A 34 26.83 -1.78 8.58
C ALA A 34 27.04 -0.51 7.75
N LEU A 35 26.37 0.59 8.09
CA LEU A 35 26.49 1.89 7.40
C LEU A 35 27.87 2.51 7.54
N LEU A 36 28.48 2.44 8.72
CA LEU A 36 29.80 3.01 9.01
C LEU A 36 30.94 2.35 8.23
N SER A 37 30.76 1.10 7.78
CA SER A 37 31.73 0.43 6.93
C SER A 37 31.76 0.97 5.48
N LYS A 38 30.76 1.79 5.09
CA LYS A 38 30.60 2.35 3.73
C LYS A 38 30.73 1.29 2.64
N PRO A 39 29.91 0.25 2.64
CA PRO A 39 30.00 -0.85 1.69
C PRO A 39 29.53 -0.43 0.29
N ASP A 40 30.01 -1.09 -0.77
CA ASP A 40 29.46 -0.94 -2.13
C ASP A 40 28.07 -1.56 -2.26
N LEU A 41 27.80 -2.62 -1.51
CA LEU A 41 26.51 -3.33 -1.44
C LEU A 41 26.13 -3.58 0.02
N LEU A 42 24.94 -3.14 0.39
CA LEU A 42 24.35 -3.33 1.70
C LEU A 42 23.12 -4.24 1.60
N LEU A 43 23.10 -5.30 2.38
CA LEU A 43 21.98 -6.23 2.49
C LEU A 43 21.33 -6.07 3.85
N LEU A 44 20.05 -5.71 3.88
CA LEU A 44 19.26 -5.49 5.08
C LEU A 44 18.07 -6.45 5.10
N ASP A 45 17.98 -7.25 6.15
CA ASP A 45 16.87 -8.17 6.40
C ASP A 45 16.07 -7.63 7.58
N GLU A 46 14.81 -7.22 7.31
CA GLU A 46 13.88 -6.66 8.29
C GLU A 46 14.49 -5.53 9.15
N PRO A 47 15.15 -4.51 8.57
CA PRO A 47 16.01 -3.59 9.31
C PRO A 47 15.29 -2.74 10.37
N LEU A 48 13.97 -2.54 10.23
CA LEU A 48 13.17 -1.70 11.12
C LEU A 48 12.01 -2.45 11.79
N SER A 49 12.01 -3.78 11.78
CA SER A 49 10.92 -4.60 12.34
C SER A 49 10.72 -4.42 13.85
N ASN A 50 11.79 -4.19 14.61
CA ASN A 50 11.77 -4.00 16.06
C ASN A 50 11.92 -2.53 16.48
N VAL A 51 11.70 -1.59 15.56
CA VAL A 51 11.74 -0.16 15.85
C VAL A 51 10.35 0.31 16.26
N ASP A 52 10.28 1.08 17.36
CA ASP A 52 9.02 1.69 17.80
C ASP A 52 8.44 2.60 16.71
N GLN A 53 7.12 2.53 16.52
CA GLN A 53 6.42 3.28 15.47
C GLN A 53 6.69 4.79 15.56
N SER A 54 6.86 5.33 16.76
CA SER A 54 7.17 6.75 16.98
C SER A 54 8.50 7.21 16.37
N PHE A 55 9.46 6.30 16.22
CA PHE A 55 10.79 6.59 15.64
C PHE A 55 10.95 6.05 14.21
N LYS A 56 10.08 5.15 13.80
CA LYS A 56 10.22 4.43 12.53
C LYS A 56 10.29 5.37 11.33
N GLU A 57 9.38 6.35 11.25
CA GLU A 57 9.34 7.32 10.15
C GLU A 57 10.61 8.19 10.10
N GLU A 58 11.07 8.69 11.25
CA GLU A 58 12.29 9.49 11.33
C GLU A 58 13.51 8.68 10.85
N ILE A 59 13.65 7.46 11.34
CA ILE A 59 14.74 6.56 10.95
C ILE A 59 14.68 6.24 9.46
N GLN A 60 13.50 5.98 8.89
CA GLN A 60 13.32 5.73 7.45
C GLN A 60 13.79 6.92 6.61
N VAL A 61 13.40 8.15 6.98
CA VAL A 61 13.79 9.38 6.27
C VAL A 61 15.31 9.53 6.27
N LYS A 62 15.95 9.40 7.44
CA LYS A 62 17.40 9.54 7.61
C LYS A 62 18.16 8.41 6.91
N LEU A 63 17.68 7.17 7.03
CA LEU A 63 18.28 6.02 6.35
C LEU A 63 18.28 6.22 4.84
N LYS A 64 17.14 6.62 4.26
CA LYS A 64 17.05 6.91 2.81
C LYS A 64 18.04 7.99 2.40
N GLN A 65 18.15 9.07 3.18
CA GLN A 65 19.10 10.15 2.93
C GLN A 65 20.54 9.64 2.94
N VAL A 66 20.94 8.92 3.97
CA VAL A 66 22.31 8.38 4.13
C VAL A 66 22.65 7.43 2.98
N LEU A 67 21.74 6.50 2.62
CA LEU A 67 21.95 5.58 1.51
C LEU A 67 22.13 6.31 0.17
N THR A 68 21.36 7.39 -0.03
CA THR A 68 21.42 8.22 -1.25
C THR A 68 22.73 9.01 -1.30
N ASP A 69 23.10 9.68 -0.22
CA ASP A 69 24.28 10.54 -0.14
C ASP A 69 25.58 9.74 -0.28
N LEU A 70 25.62 8.56 0.32
CA LEU A 70 26.76 7.64 0.22
C LEU A 70 26.73 6.79 -1.06
N LYS A 71 25.66 6.86 -1.86
CA LYS A 71 25.48 6.06 -3.09
C LYS A 71 25.63 4.55 -2.87
N ILE A 72 25.19 4.06 -1.72
CA ILE A 72 25.28 2.64 -1.38
C ILE A 72 24.19 1.88 -2.13
N THR A 73 24.58 0.90 -2.94
CA THR A 73 23.62 -0.06 -3.51
C THR A 73 23.03 -0.90 -2.39
N THR A 74 21.71 -0.89 -2.23
CA THR A 74 21.08 -1.55 -1.09
C THR A 74 19.95 -2.48 -1.53
N ILE A 75 19.93 -3.68 -0.95
CA ILE A 75 18.81 -4.61 -1.04
C ILE A 75 18.18 -4.72 0.36
N ILE A 76 16.90 -4.41 0.45
CA ILE A 76 16.13 -4.47 1.69
C ILE A 76 15.06 -5.55 1.54
N VAL A 77 15.02 -6.49 2.46
CA VAL A 77 13.93 -7.46 2.60
C VAL A 77 13.06 -7.00 3.77
N THR A 78 11.76 -6.86 3.53
CA THR A 78 10.80 -6.46 4.55
C THR A 78 9.41 -7.01 4.23
N HIS A 79 8.60 -7.24 5.26
CA HIS A 79 7.18 -7.55 5.12
C HIS A 79 6.28 -6.29 5.19
N ASP A 80 6.86 -5.12 5.48
CA ASP A 80 6.14 -3.84 5.52
C ASP A 80 6.15 -3.17 4.15
N SER A 81 5.00 -3.18 3.48
CA SER A 81 4.86 -2.58 2.16
C SER A 81 5.12 -1.06 2.15
N TYR A 82 4.82 -0.34 3.23
CA TYR A 82 5.12 1.09 3.33
C TYR A 82 6.62 1.34 3.39
N GLU A 83 7.35 0.51 4.15
CA GLU A 83 8.81 0.56 4.20
C GLU A 83 9.42 0.29 2.82
N ALA A 84 8.96 -0.78 2.14
CA ALA A 84 9.42 -1.13 0.80
C ALA A 84 9.15 0.00 -0.21
N PHE A 85 7.95 0.58 -0.18
CA PHE A 85 7.56 1.66 -1.11
C PHE A 85 8.28 2.98 -0.83
N TYR A 86 8.61 3.25 0.42
CA TYR A 86 9.30 4.49 0.78
C TYR A 86 10.81 4.42 0.50
N LEU A 87 11.47 3.33 0.88
CA LEU A 87 12.92 3.19 0.78
C LEU A 87 13.37 2.75 -0.61
N GLY A 88 12.62 1.87 -1.26
CA GLY A 88 12.99 1.28 -2.55
C GLY A 88 12.77 2.21 -3.73
N SER A 89 13.75 2.26 -4.64
CA SER A 89 13.55 2.78 -6.01
C SER A 89 12.91 1.74 -6.92
N LYS A 90 13.08 0.46 -6.59
CA LYS A 90 12.42 -0.68 -7.20
C LYS A 90 11.93 -1.62 -6.09
N CYS A 91 10.79 -2.26 -6.33
CA CYS A 91 10.20 -3.24 -5.43
C CYS A 91 10.02 -4.58 -6.13
N GLY A 92 10.42 -5.66 -5.45
CA GLY A 92 10.20 -7.03 -5.90
C GLY A 92 9.25 -7.76 -4.97
N ILE A 93 8.22 -8.38 -5.51
CA ILE A 93 7.31 -9.25 -4.77
C ILE A 93 7.71 -10.70 -4.99
N ILE A 94 8.06 -11.38 -3.90
CA ILE A 94 8.44 -12.80 -3.90
C ILE A 94 7.33 -13.60 -3.23
N LEU A 95 6.72 -14.51 -3.98
CA LEU A 95 5.73 -15.46 -3.49
C LEU A 95 6.14 -16.87 -3.95
N ASP A 96 5.98 -17.84 -3.08
CA ASP A 96 6.34 -19.25 -3.36
C ASP A 96 7.76 -19.39 -3.94
N SER A 97 8.72 -18.66 -3.35
CA SER A 97 10.13 -18.61 -3.78
C SER A 97 10.34 -18.13 -5.22
N GLN A 98 9.37 -17.42 -5.82
CA GLN A 98 9.45 -16.85 -7.16
C GLN A 98 9.26 -15.35 -7.13
N LEU A 99 10.07 -14.63 -7.93
CA LEU A 99 9.87 -13.20 -8.15
C LEU A 99 8.66 -13.01 -9.08
N LYS A 100 7.52 -12.60 -8.50
CA LYS A 100 6.25 -12.44 -9.24
C LYS A 100 6.16 -11.09 -9.95
N GLN A 101 6.65 -10.03 -9.34
CA GLN A 101 6.67 -8.69 -9.93
C GLN A 101 7.93 -7.94 -9.49
N TYR A 102 8.49 -7.13 -10.38
CA TYR A 102 9.61 -6.23 -10.09
C TYR A 102 9.45 -4.95 -10.87
N ASP A 103 9.15 -3.84 -10.18
CA ASP A 103 8.91 -2.54 -10.79
C ASP A 103 9.12 -1.41 -9.78
N ASP A 104 8.83 -0.15 -10.21
CA ASP A 104 8.71 0.98 -9.30
C ASP A 104 7.60 0.75 -8.27
N PRO A 105 7.74 1.29 -7.03
CA PRO A 105 6.71 1.18 -6.00
C PRO A 105 5.30 1.55 -6.47
N TYR A 106 5.19 2.64 -7.24
CA TYR A 106 3.93 3.09 -7.81
C TYR A 106 3.30 2.04 -8.73
N ASN A 107 4.10 1.48 -9.64
CA ASN A 107 3.64 0.46 -10.57
C ASN A 107 3.28 -0.85 -9.86
N VAL A 108 4.04 -1.24 -8.84
CA VAL A 108 3.72 -2.43 -8.03
C VAL A 108 2.35 -2.28 -7.35
N TYR A 109 2.04 -1.08 -6.86
CA TYR A 109 0.77 -0.80 -6.19
C TYR A 109 -0.40 -0.67 -7.15
N HIS A 110 -0.27 0.15 -8.22
CA HIS A 110 -1.37 0.49 -9.11
C HIS A 110 -1.53 -0.48 -10.29
N PHE A 111 -0.48 -1.20 -10.69
CA PHE A 111 -0.46 -2.11 -11.83
C PHE A 111 0.04 -3.51 -11.44
N PRO A 112 -0.61 -4.17 -10.45
CA PRO A 112 -0.24 -5.55 -10.12
C PRO A 112 -0.43 -6.43 -11.36
N ASN A 113 0.54 -7.32 -11.61
CA ASN A 113 0.58 -8.10 -12.84
C ASN A 113 -0.21 -9.41 -12.77
N SER A 114 -0.66 -9.79 -11.58
CA SER A 114 -1.42 -11.02 -11.35
C SER A 114 -2.34 -10.92 -10.12
N ILE A 115 -3.35 -11.80 -10.09
CA ILE A 115 -4.27 -11.94 -8.94
C ILE A 115 -3.51 -12.30 -7.66
N GLU A 116 -2.44 -13.09 -7.76
CA GLU A 116 -1.58 -13.45 -6.61
C GLU A 116 -0.96 -12.19 -5.97
N VAL A 117 -0.48 -11.27 -6.80
CA VAL A 117 0.10 -9.98 -6.33
C VAL A 117 -0.98 -9.09 -5.72
N VAL A 118 -2.17 -9.00 -6.32
CA VAL A 118 -3.32 -8.27 -5.74
C VAL A 118 -3.65 -8.79 -4.35
N ASN A 119 -3.78 -10.11 -4.20
CA ASN A 119 -4.11 -10.74 -2.93
C ASN A 119 -3.01 -10.54 -1.88
N PHE A 120 -1.73 -10.62 -2.29
CA PHE A 120 -0.60 -10.37 -1.40
C PHE A 120 -0.58 -8.93 -0.87
N LEU A 121 -0.79 -7.95 -1.75
CA LEU A 121 -0.81 -6.53 -1.35
C LEU A 121 -2.03 -6.20 -0.49
N ASN A 122 -3.12 -6.94 -0.63
CA ASN A 122 -4.39 -6.73 0.09
C ASN A 122 -4.86 -5.26 0.05
N ARG A 123 -4.77 -4.63 -1.14
CA ARG A 123 -5.06 -3.19 -1.35
C ARG A 123 -6.26 -2.94 -2.26
N GLY A 124 -7.13 -3.93 -2.41
CA GLY A 124 -8.33 -3.83 -3.22
C GLY A 124 -9.03 -5.17 -3.28
N ILE A 125 -10.09 -5.22 -4.07
CA ILE A 125 -10.86 -6.42 -4.34
C ILE A 125 -11.00 -6.64 -5.84
N LEU A 126 -11.28 -7.87 -6.23
CA LEU A 126 -11.62 -8.21 -7.60
C LEU A 126 -13.13 -8.32 -7.73
N ILE A 127 -13.70 -7.57 -8.67
CA ILE A 127 -15.13 -7.61 -8.96
C ILE A 127 -15.38 -8.09 -10.39
N PRO A 128 -16.42 -8.91 -10.63
CA PRO A 128 -16.81 -9.32 -11.98
C PRO A 128 -17.26 -8.12 -12.80
N ALA A 129 -16.78 -8.03 -14.04
CA ALA A 129 -17.19 -6.97 -14.96
C ALA A 129 -17.10 -7.45 -16.41
N LYS A 130 -17.78 -6.75 -17.31
CA LYS A 130 -17.77 -7.00 -18.75
C LYS A 130 -17.30 -5.78 -19.52
N VAL A 131 -16.35 -5.96 -20.42
CA VAL A 131 -15.84 -4.89 -21.28
C VAL A 131 -16.90 -4.45 -22.26
N THR A 132 -17.29 -3.16 -22.22
CA THR A 132 -18.34 -2.59 -23.07
C THR A 132 -17.82 -1.64 -24.15
N GLY A 133 -16.61 -1.11 -24.00
CA GLY A 133 -15.98 -0.18 -24.93
C GLY A 133 -14.46 -0.15 -24.76
N GLU A 134 -13.81 0.78 -25.46
CA GLU A 134 -12.36 0.99 -25.39
C GLU A 134 -11.92 1.61 -24.05
N ASP A 135 -12.84 2.31 -23.37
CA ASP A 135 -12.62 3.03 -22.10
C ASP A 135 -13.66 2.68 -21.02
N SER A 136 -14.42 1.60 -21.21
CA SER A 136 -15.57 1.31 -20.35
C SER A 136 -15.82 -0.18 -20.14
N LEU A 137 -16.30 -0.48 -18.94
CA LEU A 137 -16.80 -1.78 -18.54
C LEU A 137 -18.10 -1.64 -17.74
N GLU A 138 -18.82 -2.74 -17.59
CA GLU A 138 -20.07 -2.81 -16.85
C GLU A 138 -19.95 -3.84 -15.74
N SER A 139 -20.25 -3.47 -14.53
CA SER A 139 -20.39 -4.34 -13.37
C SER A 139 -21.88 -4.43 -12.99
N GLU A 140 -22.35 -5.62 -12.63
CA GLU A 140 -23.74 -5.83 -12.19
C GLU A 140 -24.08 -4.97 -10.98
N ASP A 141 -23.17 -4.85 -10.03
CA ASP A 141 -23.37 -4.11 -8.77
C ASP A 141 -23.15 -2.60 -8.88
N LEU A 142 -22.18 -2.16 -9.70
CA LEU A 142 -21.76 -0.78 -9.77
C LEU A 142 -22.24 -0.05 -11.04
N GLY A 143 -22.68 -0.81 -12.05
CA GLY A 143 -23.04 -0.28 -13.36
C GLY A 143 -21.82 0.10 -14.18
N THR A 144 -21.97 1.10 -15.06
CA THR A 144 -20.90 1.53 -15.97
C THR A 144 -19.74 2.19 -15.22
N ILE A 145 -18.53 1.69 -15.47
CA ILE A 145 -17.27 2.22 -14.97
C ILE A 145 -16.45 2.63 -16.20
N LYS A 146 -15.86 3.83 -16.15
CA LYS A 146 -15.01 4.38 -17.22
C LYS A 146 -13.58 4.59 -16.73
N GLY A 147 -12.64 4.49 -17.66
CA GLY A 147 -11.23 4.79 -17.37
C GLY A 147 -10.30 4.23 -18.44
N ASN A 148 -9.01 4.36 -18.18
CA ASN A 148 -7.98 3.93 -19.12
C ASN A 148 -7.55 2.50 -18.86
N PHE A 149 -7.80 1.59 -19.78
CA PHE A 149 -7.28 0.22 -19.70
C PHE A 149 -5.77 0.21 -19.88
N ILE A 150 -5.06 -0.48 -18.99
CA ILE A 150 -3.60 -0.68 -19.11
C ILE A 150 -3.23 -1.73 -20.15
N LYS A 151 -4.18 -2.61 -20.51
CA LYS A 151 -4.06 -3.64 -21.56
C LYS A 151 -5.31 -3.60 -22.44
N HIS A 152 -5.16 -4.00 -23.69
CA HIS A 152 -6.31 -4.12 -24.57
C HIS A 152 -7.14 -5.36 -24.21
N TYR A 153 -8.46 -5.16 -24.07
CA TYR A 153 -9.44 -6.24 -23.87
C TYR A 153 -10.49 -6.14 -24.97
N PRO A 154 -10.83 -7.25 -25.64
CA PRO A 154 -11.91 -7.25 -26.64
C PRO A 154 -13.25 -6.86 -26.00
N LYS A 155 -14.04 -6.09 -26.74
CA LYS A 155 -15.42 -5.78 -26.30
C LYS A 155 -16.22 -7.08 -26.11
N GLY A 156 -16.92 -7.19 -25.01
CA GLY A 156 -17.70 -8.35 -24.60
C GLY A 156 -16.93 -9.36 -23.74
N SER A 157 -15.63 -9.15 -23.48
CA SER A 157 -14.85 -10.00 -22.58
C SER A 157 -15.37 -9.89 -21.15
N ASP A 158 -15.49 -11.02 -20.47
CA ASP A 158 -15.68 -11.07 -19.02
C ASP A 158 -14.32 -10.98 -18.35
N VAL A 159 -14.19 -10.11 -17.34
CA VAL A 159 -12.94 -9.79 -16.64
C VAL A 159 -13.16 -9.67 -15.14
N GLN A 160 -12.08 -9.76 -14.38
CA GLN A 160 -12.04 -9.41 -12.96
C GLN A 160 -11.40 -8.03 -12.85
N LEU A 161 -12.20 -6.99 -12.56
CA LEU A 161 -11.70 -5.64 -12.33
C LEU A 161 -11.09 -5.55 -10.94
N LEU A 162 -9.87 -5.06 -10.84
CA LEU A 162 -9.32 -4.61 -9.56
C LEU A 162 -9.97 -3.28 -9.18
N LEU A 163 -10.62 -3.26 -8.03
CA LEU A 163 -11.20 -2.06 -7.42
C LEU A 163 -10.46 -1.74 -6.12
N GLN A 164 -9.79 -0.60 -6.10
CA GLN A 164 -9.08 -0.10 -4.91
C GLN A 164 -10.01 0.79 -4.06
N PRO A 165 -9.77 0.93 -2.75
CA PRO A 165 -10.65 1.71 -1.87
C PRO A 165 -10.81 3.18 -2.27
N GLU A 166 -9.81 3.75 -2.95
CA GLU A 166 -9.76 5.12 -3.47
C GLU A 166 -10.47 5.33 -4.81
N ASP A 167 -10.87 4.26 -5.50
CA ASP A 167 -11.52 4.35 -6.82
C ASP A 167 -12.96 4.82 -6.75
N LEU A 168 -13.58 4.70 -5.59
CA LEU A 168 -14.97 5.09 -5.39
C LEU A 168 -15.08 6.36 -4.54
N GLU A 169 -15.76 7.37 -5.10
CA GLU A 169 -16.03 8.62 -4.40
C GLU A 169 -17.40 8.58 -3.74
N HIS A 170 -17.50 9.18 -2.55
CA HIS A 170 -18.75 9.36 -1.84
C HIS A 170 -19.60 10.46 -2.45
N ASP A 171 -20.93 10.21 -2.56
CA ASP A 171 -21.94 11.23 -2.91
C ASP A 171 -23.32 10.87 -2.35
N ASP A 172 -23.76 11.58 -1.32
CA ASP A 172 -25.07 11.37 -0.68
C ASP A 172 -26.26 11.53 -1.65
N LYS A 173 -26.10 12.29 -2.72
CA LYS A 173 -27.15 12.54 -3.71
C LYS A 173 -27.24 11.47 -4.79
N SER A 174 -26.27 10.54 -4.81
CA SER A 174 -26.24 9.47 -5.81
C SER A 174 -27.42 8.51 -5.65
N ASN A 175 -27.89 7.99 -6.79
CA ASN A 175 -28.89 6.93 -6.83
C ASN A 175 -28.28 5.53 -6.56
N LEU A 176 -26.97 5.37 -6.72
CA LEU A 176 -26.28 4.15 -6.34
C LEU A 176 -25.97 4.22 -4.85
N LYS A 177 -26.71 3.45 -4.07
CA LYS A 177 -26.56 3.40 -2.61
C LYS A 177 -26.30 1.97 -2.15
N LEU A 178 -25.18 1.80 -1.46
CA LEU A 178 -24.77 0.53 -0.85
C LEU A 178 -24.94 0.58 0.66
N GLU A 179 -25.04 -0.56 1.30
CA GLU A 179 -25.18 -0.66 2.74
C GLU A 179 -23.82 -0.67 3.43
N VAL A 180 -23.67 0.13 4.49
CA VAL A 180 -22.46 0.13 5.33
C VAL A 180 -22.52 -1.06 6.28
N VAL A 181 -21.58 -1.99 6.15
CA VAL A 181 -21.49 -3.17 7.05
C VAL A 181 -20.34 -3.07 8.06
N ASP A 182 -19.35 -2.20 7.78
CA ASP A 182 -18.24 -1.94 8.72
C ASP A 182 -17.66 -0.55 8.45
N ARG A 183 -17.12 0.07 9.50
CA ARG A 183 -16.44 1.37 9.44
C ARG A 183 -15.21 1.38 10.33
N LYS A 184 -14.05 1.63 9.76
CA LYS A 184 -12.77 1.71 10.48
C LYS A 184 -12.19 3.11 10.41
N PHE A 185 -12.09 3.77 11.57
CA PHE A 185 -11.39 5.05 11.67
C PHE A 185 -9.88 4.83 11.73
N ARG A 186 -9.14 5.55 10.87
CA ARG A 186 -7.67 5.48 10.78
C ARG A 186 -6.99 6.85 10.89
N GLY A 187 -7.56 7.74 11.73
CA GLY A 187 -7.05 9.09 11.92
C GLY A 187 -7.46 10.04 10.79
N THR A 188 -6.68 10.12 9.75
CA THR A 188 -6.94 11.01 8.59
C THR A 188 -8.08 10.55 7.70
N ASN A 189 -8.51 9.31 7.84
CA ASN A 189 -9.53 8.72 6.97
C ASN A 189 -10.38 7.66 7.68
N PHE A 190 -11.51 7.35 7.03
CA PHE A 190 -12.31 6.16 7.28
C PHE A 190 -12.16 5.18 6.13
N ILE A 191 -12.15 3.89 6.44
CA ILE A 191 -12.38 2.82 5.47
C ILE A 191 -13.76 2.25 5.78
N TYR A 192 -14.70 2.49 4.87
CA TYR A 192 -16.02 1.88 4.91
C TYR A 192 -15.96 0.55 4.16
N THR A 193 -16.64 -0.46 4.69
CA THR A 193 -16.94 -1.70 3.97
C THR A 193 -18.40 -1.66 3.56
N LEU A 194 -18.65 -1.61 2.27
CA LEU A 194 -19.99 -1.52 1.70
C LEU A 194 -20.41 -2.87 1.13
N LYS A 195 -21.68 -3.23 1.35
CA LYS A 195 -22.26 -4.47 0.82
C LYS A 195 -23.08 -4.15 -0.42
N THR A 196 -22.81 -4.88 -1.51
CA THR A 196 -23.55 -4.80 -2.77
C THR A 196 -24.79 -5.69 -2.76
N SER A 197 -25.61 -5.61 -3.83
CA SER A 197 -26.77 -6.47 -4.05
C SER A 197 -26.38 -7.95 -4.26
N SER A 198 -25.21 -8.22 -4.82
CA SER A 198 -24.63 -9.56 -4.97
C SER A 198 -23.86 -10.05 -3.72
N GLU A 199 -23.98 -9.33 -2.61
CA GLU A 199 -23.29 -9.61 -1.33
C GLU A 199 -21.76 -9.41 -1.35
N LEU A 200 -21.19 -8.80 -2.37
CA LEU A 200 -19.78 -8.41 -2.38
C LEU A 200 -19.51 -7.31 -1.35
N LEU A 201 -18.35 -7.40 -0.70
CA LEU A 201 -17.89 -6.42 0.27
C LEU A 201 -16.85 -5.50 -0.37
N ILE A 202 -17.20 -4.25 -0.58
CA ILE A 202 -16.36 -3.25 -1.27
C ILE A 202 -15.77 -2.28 -0.23
N PRO A 203 -14.44 -2.18 -0.11
CA PRO A 203 -13.82 -1.14 0.71
C PRO A 203 -13.85 0.21 -0.01
N VAL A 204 -14.20 1.27 0.72
CA VAL A 204 -14.19 2.65 0.21
C VAL A 204 -13.47 3.57 1.18
N PHE A 205 -12.55 4.35 0.64
CA PHE A 205 -11.78 5.34 1.38
C PHE A 205 -12.52 6.68 1.40
N VAL A 206 -12.62 7.29 2.60
CA VAL A 206 -13.19 8.63 2.78
C VAL A 206 -12.34 9.43 3.75
N HIS A 207 -12.02 10.68 3.41
CA HIS A 207 -11.31 11.55 4.33
C HIS A 207 -12.11 11.80 5.62
N SER A 208 -11.42 11.80 6.77
CA SER A 208 -12.07 11.94 8.09
C SER A 208 -12.76 13.32 8.32
N HIS A 209 -12.37 14.33 7.55
CA HIS A 209 -13.03 15.66 7.56
C HIS A 209 -14.28 15.73 6.70
N HIS A 210 -14.76 14.59 6.20
CA HIS A 210 -16.05 14.56 5.49
C HIS A 210 -17.19 14.97 6.44
N ILE A 211 -18.07 15.86 5.98
CA ILE A 211 -19.11 16.47 6.82
C ILE A 211 -20.14 15.45 7.29
N HIS A 212 -20.46 14.47 6.45
CA HIS A 212 -21.42 13.43 6.74
C HIS A 212 -20.72 12.10 6.97
N GLN A 213 -20.80 11.59 8.20
CA GLN A 213 -20.32 10.27 8.56
C GLN A 213 -21.50 9.29 8.53
N HIS A 214 -21.28 8.11 7.96
CA HIS A 214 -22.26 7.03 7.90
C HIS A 214 -22.01 6.02 9.01
N GLU A 215 -23.08 5.62 9.68
CA GLU A 215 -23.04 4.53 10.65
C GLU A 215 -23.27 3.17 9.95
N VAL A 216 -23.01 2.08 10.66
CA VAL A 216 -23.34 0.72 10.20
C VAL A 216 -24.85 0.63 9.98
N ASP A 217 -25.27 -0.14 8.97
CA ASP A 217 -26.64 -0.30 8.48
C ASP A 217 -27.23 0.93 7.74
N GLU A 218 -26.49 2.05 7.64
CA GLU A 218 -26.88 3.17 6.79
C GLU A 218 -26.57 2.95 5.32
N LYS A 219 -27.19 3.78 4.46
CA LYS A 219 -26.93 3.76 3.01
C LYS A 219 -25.88 4.79 2.64
N PHE A 220 -24.87 4.33 1.98
CA PHE A 220 -23.72 5.11 1.49
C PHE A 220 -23.84 5.30 -0.02
N GLY A 221 -23.90 6.56 -0.47
CA GLY A 221 -24.01 6.90 -1.89
C GLY A 221 -22.66 6.86 -2.59
N ILE A 222 -22.58 6.19 -3.74
CA ILE A 222 -21.41 6.19 -4.61
C ILE A 222 -21.61 7.17 -5.75
N LYS A 223 -20.68 8.09 -5.93
CA LYS A 223 -20.70 9.11 -6.98
C LYS A 223 -20.77 8.47 -8.38
N ARG A 224 -21.60 9.04 -9.24
CA ARG A 224 -21.70 8.64 -10.64
C ARG A 224 -21.47 9.83 -11.57
N PRO A 225 -20.87 9.63 -12.76
CA PRO A 225 -20.31 8.39 -13.27
C PRO A 225 -19.10 7.92 -12.47
N ILE A 226 -18.90 6.61 -12.37
CA ILE A 226 -17.68 6.03 -11.77
C ILE A 226 -16.55 6.15 -12.79
N ASN A 227 -15.47 6.84 -12.41
CA ASN A 227 -14.29 6.99 -13.25
C ASN A 227 -13.07 6.52 -12.47
N ILE A 228 -12.32 5.61 -13.07
CA ILE A 228 -11.10 5.05 -12.52
C ILE A 228 -9.94 5.44 -13.44
N ASP A 229 -8.89 6.03 -12.89
CA ASP A 229 -7.75 6.50 -13.69
C ASP A 229 -7.07 5.37 -14.47
N HIS A 230 -6.95 4.19 -13.85
CA HIS A 230 -6.27 3.02 -14.40
C HIS A 230 -7.12 1.77 -14.20
N ILE A 231 -7.70 1.27 -15.28
CA ILE A 231 -8.47 0.02 -15.26
C ILE A 231 -7.50 -1.18 -15.36
N VAL A 232 -7.37 -1.90 -14.25
CA VAL A 232 -6.58 -3.12 -14.15
C VAL A 232 -7.53 -4.30 -14.10
N CYS A 233 -7.41 -5.21 -15.06
CA CYS A 233 -8.24 -6.41 -15.16
C CYS A 233 -7.40 -7.67 -15.36
N PHE A 234 -8.01 -8.80 -14.98
CA PHE A 234 -7.44 -10.15 -15.09
C PHE A 234 -8.44 -11.10 -15.77
#